data_b564a8815ef2a1fb816418ff27dfb17b
#
_entry.id   b564a8815ef2a1fb816418ff27dfb17b
#
_cell.length_a   1.000
_cell.length_b   1.000
_cell.length_c   1.000
_cell.angle_alpha   90.00
_cell.angle_beta   90.00
_cell.angle_gamma   90.00
#
_symmetry.space_group_name_H-M   'P 1'
#
loop_
_entity.id
_entity.type
_entity.pdbx_description
1 polymer ?
#
loop_
_entity_poly.entity_id
_entity_poly.type
_entity_poly.pdbx_seq_one_letter_code
_entity_poly.pdbx_strand_id
1 'polypeptide(L)'
;MKEACYAATAGLNYAKLHVATHPDSKVLVIASDIARYGVGSSGESTQGAGAVAMLVSKNPRILELAVDNVAQTRDVMDSGVQTTVQRLLFKASIQPNSTLTV
;
A
#
# COMPACT_ATOMS: atom_id res chain seq x y z
N MET A 1 -10.38 6.98 4.50
CA MET A 1 -9.15 7.79 4.41
C MET A 1 -9.00 8.26 2.98
N LYS A 2 -8.72 9.54 2.77
CA LYS A 2 -8.53 10.13 1.42
C LYS A 2 -7.19 10.85 1.40
N GLU A 3 -6.14 10.13 1.03
CA GLU A 3 -4.76 10.62 0.99
C GLU A 3 -4.14 10.31 -0.40
N ALA A 4 -4.94 10.39 -1.44
CA ALA A 4 -4.54 10.05 -2.81
C ALA A 4 -3.75 8.73 -2.85
N CYS A 5 -2.65 8.68 -3.59
CA CYS A 5 -1.82 7.48 -3.75
C CYS A 5 -1.18 6.98 -2.44
N TYR A 6 -1.14 7.80 -1.39
CA TYR A 6 -0.57 7.44 -0.09
C TYR A 6 -1.56 6.73 0.85
N ALA A 7 -2.84 6.75 0.56
CA ALA A 7 -3.88 6.26 1.47
C ALA A 7 -3.68 4.79 1.92
N ALA A 8 -3.28 3.91 1.01
CA ALA A 8 -3.02 2.51 1.34
C ALA A 8 -1.81 2.35 2.29
N THR A 9 -0.74 3.08 2.05
CA THR A 9 0.46 3.11 2.89
C THR A 9 0.14 3.62 4.29
N ALA A 10 -0.62 4.72 4.39
CA ALA A 10 -1.11 5.23 5.66
C ALA A 10 -1.98 4.20 6.38
N GLY A 11 -2.88 3.53 5.64
CA GLY A 11 -3.74 2.48 6.18
C GLY A 11 -2.94 1.32 6.78
N LEU A 12 -1.87 0.88 6.12
CA LEU A 12 -0.96 -0.16 6.65
C LEU A 12 -0.27 0.29 7.93
N ASN A 13 0.19 1.54 8.01
CA ASN A 13 0.80 2.09 9.21
C ASN A 13 -0.20 2.13 10.39
N TYR A 14 -1.44 2.56 10.16
CA TYR A 14 -2.47 2.52 11.20
C TYR A 14 -2.81 1.09 11.62
N ALA A 15 -2.93 0.16 10.66
CA ALA A 15 -3.17 -1.24 10.96
C ALA A 15 -2.06 -1.85 11.81
N LYS A 16 -0.79 -1.55 11.50
CA LYS A 16 0.38 -1.98 12.28
C LYS A 16 0.30 -1.46 13.73
N LEU A 17 0.02 -0.18 13.92
CA LEU A 17 -0.11 0.41 15.26
C LEU A 17 -1.28 -0.21 16.04
N HIS A 18 -2.41 -0.44 15.37
CA HIS A 18 -3.57 -1.07 16.01
C HIS A 18 -3.26 -2.49 16.47
N VAL A 19 -2.65 -3.32 15.61
CA VAL A 19 -2.27 -4.70 15.94
C VAL A 19 -1.17 -4.75 17.01
N ALA A 20 -0.27 -3.76 17.05
CA ALA A 20 0.75 -3.68 18.10
C ALA A 20 0.14 -3.46 19.49
N THR A 21 -0.95 -2.69 19.57
CA THR A 21 -1.68 -2.44 20.84
C THR A 21 -2.76 -3.47 21.14
N HIS A 22 -3.27 -4.16 20.09
CA HIS A 22 -4.30 -5.20 20.19
C HIS A 22 -3.84 -6.47 19.47
N PRO A 23 -2.97 -7.28 20.09
CA PRO A 23 -2.26 -8.38 19.41
C PRO A 23 -3.17 -9.49 18.88
N ASP A 24 -4.38 -9.63 19.43
CA ASP A 24 -5.35 -10.64 19.00
C ASP A 24 -6.25 -10.14 17.85
N SER A 25 -6.10 -8.86 17.48
CA SER A 25 -6.88 -8.29 16.39
C SER A 25 -6.28 -8.60 15.02
N LYS A 26 -7.15 -8.55 14.01
CA LYS A 26 -6.77 -8.60 12.60
C LYS A 26 -7.38 -7.39 11.91
N VAL A 27 -6.59 -6.69 11.13
CA VAL A 27 -7.03 -5.48 10.41
C VAL A 27 -6.94 -5.73 8.92
N LEU A 28 -8.04 -5.56 8.22
CA LEU A 28 -8.09 -5.65 6.76
C LEU A 28 -7.95 -4.24 6.18
N VAL A 29 -6.87 -4.01 5.45
CA VAL A 29 -6.64 -2.78 4.69
C VAL A 29 -7.03 -3.03 3.24
N ILE A 30 -8.01 -2.28 2.76
CA ILE A 30 -8.50 -2.36 1.38
C ILE A 30 -8.13 -1.06 0.68
N ALA A 31 -7.43 -1.16 -0.43
CA ALA A 31 -7.16 -0.06 -1.33
C ALA A 31 -7.78 -0.36 -2.69
N SER A 32 -8.56 0.57 -3.22
CA SER A 32 -9.16 0.45 -4.54
C SER A 32 -9.24 1.81 -5.21
N ASP A 33 -8.90 1.86 -6.47
CA ASP A 33 -8.94 3.10 -7.24
C ASP A 33 -9.22 2.83 -8.71
N ILE A 34 -9.81 3.83 -9.36
CA ILE A 34 -10.04 3.87 -10.80
C ILE A 34 -9.55 5.23 -11.30
N ALA A 35 -8.44 5.22 -12.04
CA ALA A 35 -7.98 6.43 -12.72
C ALA A 35 -8.72 6.61 -14.03
N ARG A 36 -9.42 7.73 -14.17
CA ARG A 36 -10.16 8.09 -15.37
C ARG A 36 -9.52 9.31 -16.01
N TYR A 37 -8.88 9.10 -17.14
CA TYR A 37 -8.35 10.17 -17.98
C TYR A 37 -9.24 10.39 -19.19
N GLY A 38 -9.15 11.58 -19.80
CA GLY A 38 -9.91 11.86 -21.03
C GLY A 38 -9.50 10.91 -22.17
N VAL A 39 -10.46 10.48 -22.95
CA VAL A 39 -10.23 9.64 -24.14
C VAL A 39 -9.27 10.35 -25.09
N GLY A 40 -8.22 9.62 -25.54
CA GLY A 40 -7.17 10.16 -26.40
C GLY A 40 -6.11 11.00 -25.68
N SER A 41 -6.18 11.13 -24.34
CA SER A 41 -5.11 11.79 -23.57
C SER A 41 -3.88 10.88 -23.40
N SER A 42 -2.71 11.47 -23.17
CA SER A 42 -1.46 10.72 -22.91
C SER A 42 -1.53 9.82 -21.66
N GLY A 43 -2.41 10.15 -20.72
CA GLY A 43 -2.61 9.38 -19.49
C GLY A 43 -3.50 8.15 -19.66
N GLU A 44 -4.33 8.09 -20.71
CA GLU A 44 -5.30 7.00 -20.88
C GLU A 44 -4.65 5.62 -20.97
N SER A 45 -3.56 5.49 -21.73
CA SER A 45 -2.87 4.21 -21.94
C SER A 45 -2.06 3.74 -20.73
N THR A 46 -1.77 4.63 -19.77
CA THR A 46 -0.91 4.35 -18.60
C THR A 46 -1.69 4.13 -17.31
N GLN A 47 -2.98 4.38 -17.32
CA GLN A 47 -3.83 4.34 -16.14
C GLN A 47 -4.93 3.27 -16.26
N GLY A 48 -5.41 2.81 -15.13
CA GLY A 48 -6.42 1.76 -15.10
C GLY A 48 -7.19 1.72 -13.78
N ALA A 49 -7.77 0.58 -13.50
CA ALA A 49 -8.46 0.28 -12.26
C ALA A 49 -7.73 -0.85 -11.53
N GLY A 50 -7.68 -0.76 -10.21
CA GLY A 50 -7.10 -1.80 -9.37
C GLY A 50 -7.68 -1.81 -7.98
N ALA A 51 -7.61 -2.98 -7.34
CA ALA A 51 -7.96 -3.13 -5.94
C ALA A 51 -7.02 -4.16 -5.29
N VAL A 52 -6.65 -3.90 -4.04
CA VAL A 52 -5.88 -4.83 -3.22
C VAL A 52 -6.45 -4.87 -1.80
N ALA A 53 -6.46 -6.06 -1.21
CA ALA A 53 -6.84 -6.27 0.18
C ALA A 53 -5.67 -6.93 0.93
N MET A 54 -5.27 -6.34 2.05
CA MET A 54 -4.12 -6.78 2.84
C MET A 54 -4.57 -7.03 4.28
N LEU A 55 -4.38 -8.26 4.76
CA LEU A 55 -4.69 -8.63 6.14
C LEU A 55 -3.45 -8.44 7.01
N VAL A 56 -3.55 -7.55 7.99
CA VAL A 56 -2.48 -7.25 8.96
C VAL A 56 -2.78 -7.97 10.28
N SER A 57 -1.81 -8.71 10.79
CA SER A 57 -1.90 -9.44 12.05
C SER A 57 -0.54 -9.53 12.73
N LYS A 58 -0.51 -9.90 14.02
CA LYS A 58 0.72 -10.07 14.81
C LYS A 58 1.65 -11.16 14.26
N ASN A 59 1.08 -12.21 13.68
CA ASN A 59 1.85 -13.34 13.15
C ASN A 59 1.79 -13.33 11.62
N PRO A 60 2.68 -12.59 10.95
CA PRO A 60 2.71 -12.50 9.51
C PRO A 60 3.11 -13.85 8.89
N ARG A 61 2.47 -14.22 7.77
CA ARG A 61 2.76 -15.48 7.05
C ARG A 61 3.48 -15.25 5.74
N ILE A 62 3.30 -14.08 5.13
CA ILE A 62 3.80 -13.77 3.79
C ILE A 62 4.84 -12.65 3.85
N LEU A 63 4.49 -11.54 4.49
CA LEU A 63 5.31 -10.33 4.57
C LEU A 63 5.32 -9.80 5.99
N GLU A 64 6.42 -9.21 6.40
CA GLU A 64 6.54 -8.48 7.66
C GLU A 64 6.74 -6.99 7.38
N LEU A 65 5.98 -6.14 8.07
CA LEU A 65 6.17 -4.69 8.01
C LEU A 65 7.31 -4.30 8.94
N ALA A 66 8.38 -3.75 8.40
CA ALA A 66 9.50 -3.26 9.19
C ALA A 66 9.07 -2.15 10.17
N VAL A 67 9.82 -2.02 11.26
CA VAL A 67 9.57 -0.98 12.27
C VAL A 67 9.84 0.40 11.68
N ASP A 68 10.88 0.52 10.89
CA ASP A 68 11.33 1.79 10.32
C ASP A 68 10.60 2.11 9.02
N ASN A 69 10.17 3.35 8.91
CA ASN A 69 9.58 3.91 7.70
C ASN A 69 10.50 5.00 7.15
N VAL A 70 10.69 4.99 5.84
CA VAL A 70 11.38 6.06 5.14
C VAL A 70 10.37 6.81 4.27
N ALA A 71 10.29 8.12 4.44
CA ALA A 71 9.47 8.99 3.61
C ALA A 71 10.37 9.98 2.86
N GLN A 72 10.11 10.12 1.58
CA GLN A 72 10.73 11.15 0.75
C GLN A 72 9.61 11.89 0.01
N THR A 73 9.58 13.20 0.18
CA THR A 73 8.67 14.07 -0.56
C THR A 73 9.48 14.89 -1.56
N ARG A 74 9.04 14.88 -2.80
CA ARG A 74 9.62 15.68 -3.87
C ARG A 74 8.51 16.30 -4.69
N ASP A 75 8.63 17.58 -4.96
CA ASP A 75 7.73 18.27 -5.88
C ASP A 75 8.16 17.92 -7.31
N VAL A 76 7.36 17.11 -7.98
CA VAL A 76 7.59 16.68 -9.35
C VAL A 76 6.30 16.91 -10.13
N MET A 77 6.38 17.73 -11.16
CA MET A 77 5.28 17.94 -12.10
C MET A 77 5.22 16.75 -13.07
N ASP A 78 4.52 15.70 -12.66
CA ASP A 78 4.16 14.60 -13.53
C ASP A 78 2.65 14.58 -13.68
N SER A 79 2.14 14.69 -14.91
CA SER A 79 0.71 14.71 -15.25
C SER A 79 -0.19 15.61 -14.38
N GLY A 80 0.36 16.66 -13.77
CA GLY A 80 -0.39 17.62 -12.93
C GLY A 80 -0.79 17.11 -11.55
N VAL A 81 -0.23 15.98 -11.10
CA VAL A 81 -0.49 15.41 -9.77
C VAL A 81 0.80 15.40 -8.94
N GLN A 82 0.72 15.94 -7.72
CA GLN A 82 1.83 15.80 -6.76
C GLN A 82 1.95 14.33 -6.33
N THR A 83 3.10 13.74 -6.56
CA THR A 83 3.37 12.37 -6.12
C THR A 83 4.21 12.39 -4.85
N THR A 84 3.61 12.04 -3.73
CA THR A 84 4.33 11.73 -2.50
C THR A 84 4.71 10.25 -2.54
N VAL A 85 5.99 9.96 -2.67
CA VAL A 85 6.48 8.58 -2.63
C VAL A 85 6.91 8.27 -1.20
N GLN A 86 6.12 7.48 -0.50
CA GLN A 86 6.56 6.82 0.73
C GLN A 86 6.99 5.39 0.40
N ARG A 87 8.20 5.05 0.80
CA ARG A 87 8.73 3.71 0.66
C ARG A 87 8.54 2.95 1.97
N LEU A 88 7.68 1.95 1.97
CA LEU A 88 7.63 0.94 3.02
C LEU A 88 8.75 -0.06 2.78
N LEU A 89 9.58 -0.29 3.80
CA LEU A 89 10.53 -1.37 3.79
C LEU A 89 9.79 -2.66 4.17
N PHE A 90 9.73 -3.60 3.25
CA PHE A 90 9.20 -4.93 3.47
C PHE A 90 10.38 -5.89 3.66
N LYS A 91 10.37 -6.64 4.77
CA LYS A 91 11.21 -7.80 4.94
C LYS A 91 10.40 -9.02 4.53
N ALA A 92 10.68 -9.57 3.36
CA ALA A 92 10.07 -10.82 2.93
C ALA A 92 10.68 -11.98 3.74
N SER A 93 9.87 -12.62 4.56
CA SER A 93 10.20 -13.91 5.15
C SER A 93 9.52 -14.99 4.31
N ILE A 94 10.25 -15.55 3.36
CA ILE A 94 9.75 -16.68 2.58
C ILE A 94 9.88 -17.91 3.46
N GLN A 95 8.78 -18.41 3.97
CA GLN A 95 8.72 -19.73 4.58
C GLN A 95 8.86 -20.77 3.46
N PRO A 96 9.74 -21.80 3.59
CA PRO A 96 10.06 -22.71 2.49
C PRO A 96 8.92 -23.62 2.01
N ASN A 97 7.72 -23.52 2.57
CA ASN A 97 6.55 -24.33 2.23
C ASN A 97 5.28 -23.54 1.88
N SER A 98 5.38 -22.24 1.57
CA SER A 98 4.21 -21.49 1.12
C SER A 98 4.15 -21.49 -0.42
N THR A 99 3.25 -22.29 -0.98
CA THR A 99 2.83 -22.15 -2.37
C THR A 99 2.20 -20.78 -2.54
N LEU A 100 2.84 -19.92 -3.32
CA LEU A 100 2.27 -18.65 -3.73
C LEU A 100 1.09 -18.98 -4.66
N THR A 101 -0.13 -18.83 -4.16
CA THR A 101 -1.32 -18.76 -5.02
C THR A 101 -1.59 -17.28 -5.27
N VAL A 102 -1.38 -16.86 -6.50
CA VAL A 102 -1.74 -15.53 -7.02
C VAL A 102 -3.24 -15.45 -7.15
#